data_8b105d16502368e662f6209ae3c9be0e
#
_entry.id   8b105d16502368e662f6209ae3c9be0e
#
_cell.length_a   1.000
_cell.length_b   1.000
_cell.length_c   1.000
_cell.angle_alpha   90.00
_cell.angle_beta   90.00
_cell.angle_gamma   90.00
#
_symmetry.space_group_name_H-M   'P 1'
#
loop_
_entity.id
_entity.type
_entity.pdbx_description
1 polymer ?
#
loop_
_entity_poly.entity_id
_entity_poly.type
_entity_poly.pdbx_seq_one_letter_code
_entity_poly.pdbx_strand_id
1 'polypeptide(L)'
;MYYRLKEPWAFRGWKKLPFAVCAMAGEKKHDEPFLMEKEPFLELLCCNGEEDVDISAFSEKGKTIIKEMTKHGIMEQSEGPMQPLSSFQRYHVYPSRRIKSVHWSITGKCNFNCRHCLVSAPNAHHPQLPLSDCLHIVEEIAKCGVNRVDVTGGEPLVRRDFEEIVKAFGERNIDIGVLFTNASLLTGDTLDMLEKYHQHPVFQLSFDGLKHHDWLRGVAGAEKQADEAFRLLRERGYTVNAAMCIHRENQSSLRSTANYLAEMNVQNLRVNAPQSLGLWKQYADQYALTEDEVWAAYRDYIPHFFEDGMPIGMELDGYFRCEKGKTDYKVAYVHNARDGADWRKYPYCESVRYHAYIGPEGRLAPCMGFSDTALKEKFPSVLERPLGELTLDSYYHDVVQTKVSDLLAKNPVCAACEYLPKCCGGCMVEGITDEGDYLVPDKRCCYFHQHIGENAVRAVADAAIRKYYGECHL
;
A
#
# COMPACT_ATOMS: atom_id res chain seq x y z
N MET A 1 -28.27 -31.80 7.88
CA MET A 1 -28.06 -30.38 8.28
C MET A 1 -27.65 -29.56 7.06
N TYR A 2 -28.27 -28.42 6.83
CA TYR A 2 -28.01 -27.55 5.70
C TYR A 2 -27.00 -26.51 6.11
N TYR A 3 -26.00 -26.23 5.25
CA TYR A 3 -24.93 -25.22 5.47
C TYR A 3 -24.83 -24.33 4.27
N ARG A 4 -24.50 -23.02 4.48
CA ARG A 4 -24.14 -22.12 3.40
C ARG A 4 -23.24 -20.96 3.89
N LEU A 5 -22.53 -20.31 2.97
CA LEU A 5 -21.85 -19.06 3.26
C LEU A 5 -22.87 -17.95 3.53
N LYS A 6 -22.60 -17.12 4.53
CA LYS A 6 -23.31 -15.85 4.77
C LYS A 6 -22.74 -14.74 3.89
N GLU A 7 -23.58 -13.82 3.45
CA GLU A 7 -23.05 -12.58 2.90
C GLU A 7 -22.25 -11.82 3.95
N PRO A 8 -21.12 -11.17 3.57
CA PRO A 8 -20.63 -10.95 2.20
C PRO A 8 -19.60 -11.99 1.70
N TRP A 9 -19.56 -13.19 2.25
CA TRP A 9 -18.58 -14.22 1.92
C TRP A 9 -18.93 -14.97 0.64
N ALA A 10 -17.89 -15.27 -0.17
CA ALA A 10 -18.02 -15.90 -1.47
C ALA A 10 -16.87 -16.87 -1.77
N PHE A 11 -17.14 -17.89 -2.58
CA PHE A 11 -16.12 -18.81 -3.09
C PHE A 11 -15.37 -18.17 -4.25
N ARG A 12 -14.04 -18.14 -4.16
CA ARG A 12 -13.18 -17.48 -5.15
C ARG A 12 -11.93 -18.30 -5.44
N GLY A 13 -11.31 -18.00 -6.57
CA GLY A 13 -10.00 -18.52 -6.94
C GLY A 13 -9.29 -17.63 -7.93
N TRP A 14 -7.97 -17.82 -8.05
CA TRP A 14 -7.09 -17.22 -9.03
C TRP A 14 -6.22 -18.31 -9.64
N LYS A 15 -5.60 -18.06 -10.79
CA LYS A 15 -4.83 -19.07 -11.54
C LYS A 15 -3.82 -19.90 -10.72
N LYS A 16 -3.15 -19.27 -9.74
CA LYS A 16 -2.17 -19.95 -8.85
C LYS A 16 -2.69 -20.22 -7.44
N LEU A 17 -3.88 -19.74 -7.10
CA LEU A 17 -4.54 -19.90 -5.80
C LEU A 17 -6.02 -20.17 -6.04
N PRO A 18 -6.38 -21.36 -6.55
CA PRO A 18 -7.72 -21.60 -7.08
C PRO A 18 -8.80 -21.79 -6.01
N PHE A 19 -8.45 -22.01 -4.74
CA PHE A 19 -9.39 -22.42 -3.69
C PHE A 19 -9.36 -21.43 -2.52
N ALA A 20 -10.34 -20.54 -2.45
CA ALA A 20 -10.44 -19.52 -1.40
C ALA A 20 -11.88 -19.17 -1.05
N VAL A 21 -12.08 -18.72 0.20
CA VAL A 21 -13.29 -18.03 0.66
C VAL A 21 -12.89 -16.60 1.03
N CYS A 22 -13.58 -15.63 0.46
CA CYS A 22 -13.26 -14.20 0.63
C CYS A 22 -14.51 -13.42 1.03
N ALA A 23 -14.33 -12.39 1.86
CA ALA A 23 -15.31 -11.32 1.99
C ALA A 23 -15.14 -10.32 0.82
N MET A 24 -16.23 -10.08 0.09
CA MET A 24 -16.19 -9.29 -1.14
C MET A 24 -16.92 -7.95 -1.04
N ALA A 25 -17.55 -7.66 0.10
CA ALA A 25 -18.30 -6.43 0.33
C ALA A 25 -18.31 -6.06 1.82
N GLY A 26 -18.70 -4.81 2.14
CA GLY A 26 -18.77 -4.30 3.50
C GLY A 26 -17.40 -4.13 4.16
N GLU A 27 -17.39 -4.04 5.49
CA GLU A 27 -16.18 -3.86 6.30
C GLU A 27 -15.14 -4.98 6.11
N LYS A 28 -15.59 -6.18 5.74
CA LYS A 28 -14.73 -7.37 5.51
C LYS A 28 -14.16 -7.47 4.11
N LYS A 29 -14.53 -6.58 3.20
CA LYS A 29 -14.16 -6.60 1.77
C LYS A 29 -12.65 -6.72 1.50
N HIS A 30 -11.82 -6.21 2.42
CA HIS A 30 -10.36 -6.19 2.25
C HIS A 30 -9.63 -7.20 3.14
N ASP A 31 -10.37 -8.06 3.85
CA ASP A 31 -9.77 -9.11 4.67
C ASP A 31 -9.00 -10.11 3.77
N GLU A 32 -7.98 -10.74 4.35
CA GLU A 32 -7.25 -11.79 3.64
C GLU A 32 -8.17 -12.97 3.36
N PRO A 33 -8.08 -13.59 2.16
CA PRO A 33 -8.87 -14.77 1.85
C PRO A 33 -8.42 -15.96 2.69
N PHE A 34 -9.36 -16.79 3.06
CA PHE A 34 -9.09 -18.11 3.59
C PHE A 34 -8.68 -19.04 2.45
N LEU A 35 -7.37 -19.20 2.24
CA LEU A 35 -6.82 -20.13 1.26
C LEU A 35 -6.87 -21.56 1.81
N MET A 36 -7.25 -22.51 0.98
CA MET A 36 -7.36 -23.90 1.40
C MET A 36 -6.90 -24.88 0.33
N GLU A 37 -6.74 -26.13 0.73
CA GLU A 37 -6.44 -27.22 -0.18
C GLU A 37 -7.69 -27.60 -0.99
N LYS A 38 -7.49 -28.35 -2.06
CA LYS A 38 -8.57 -28.73 -3.00
C LYS A 38 -9.68 -29.52 -2.32
N GLU A 39 -9.34 -30.54 -1.52
CA GLU A 39 -10.31 -31.46 -0.93
C GLU A 39 -11.27 -30.73 0.01
N PRO A 40 -10.84 -30.03 1.08
CA PRO A 40 -11.74 -29.31 1.96
C PRO A 40 -12.51 -28.20 1.23
N PHE A 41 -11.95 -27.59 0.18
CA PHE A 41 -12.67 -26.61 -0.61
C PHE A 41 -13.85 -27.22 -1.38
N LEU A 42 -13.64 -28.39 -1.99
CA LEU A 42 -14.72 -29.11 -2.70
C LEU A 42 -15.82 -29.53 -1.74
N GLU A 43 -15.47 -29.96 -0.52
CA GLU A 43 -16.42 -30.27 0.54
C GLU A 43 -17.26 -29.04 0.94
N LEU A 44 -16.61 -27.86 1.06
CA LEU A 44 -17.33 -26.62 1.34
C LEU A 44 -18.28 -26.21 0.21
N LEU A 45 -17.95 -26.49 -1.05
CA LEU A 45 -18.85 -26.21 -2.18
C LEU A 45 -20.17 -27.00 -2.12
N CYS A 46 -20.18 -28.15 -1.43
CA CYS A 46 -21.43 -28.91 -1.16
C CYS A 46 -22.34 -28.16 -0.17
N CYS A 47 -21.80 -27.25 0.61
CA CYS A 47 -22.53 -26.42 1.58
C CYS A 47 -23.21 -25.24 0.89
N ASN A 48 -24.20 -25.52 0.03
CA ASN A 48 -24.85 -24.54 -0.85
C ASN A 48 -26.21 -24.03 -0.30
N GLY A 49 -26.66 -24.58 0.83
CA GLY A 49 -27.94 -24.26 1.47
C GLY A 49 -29.14 -25.04 0.93
N GLU A 50 -29.01 -25.69 -0.21
CA GLU A 50 -30.12 -26.39 -0.89
C GLU A 50 -30.19 -27.88 -0.54
N GLU A 51 -29.03 -28.48 -0.26
CA GLU A 51 -28.91 -29.93 -0.02
C GLU A 51 -28.57 -30.21 1.44
N ASP A 52 -29.11 -31.35 1.94
CA ASP A 52 -28.76 -31.87 3.26
C ASP A 52 -27.34 -32.47 3.20
N VAL A 53 -26.43 -31.92 3.97
CA VAL A 53 -25.01 -32.29 3.96
C VAL A 53 -24.66 -33.07 5.22
N ASP A 54 -24.26 -34.33 5.04
CA ASP A 54 -23.66 -35.13 6.10
C ASP A 54 -22.18 -34.83 6.22
N ILE A 55 -21.83 -33.84 7.04
CA ILE A 55 -20.43 -33.45 7.27
C ILE A 55 -19.59 -34.57 7.92
N SER A 56 -20.19 -35.63 8.46
CA SER A 56 -19.44 -36.75 9.03
C SER A 56 -18.64 -37.51 7.98
N ALA A 57 -19.10 -37.46 6.71
CA ALA A 57 -18.41 -38.04 5.55
C ALA A 57 -17.23 -37.21 5.02
N PHE A 58 -17.07 -35.98 5.48
CA PHE A 58 -16.00 -35.07 5.04
C PHE A 58 -14.64 -35.38 5.70
N SER A 59 -13.56 -34.89 5.12
CA SER A 59 -12.23 -34.97 5.70
C SER A 59 -12.18 -34.26 7.07
N GLU A 60 -11.27 -34.66 7.93
CA GLU A 60 -11.08 -33.98 9.25
C GLU A 60 -10.78 -32.48 9.10
N LYS A 61 -10.05 -32.09 8.03
CA LYS A 61 -9.81 -30.68 7.71
C LYS A 61 -11.12 -29.97 7.33
N GLY A 62 -11.93 -30.56 6.45
CA GLY A 62 -13.20 -29.98 6.03
C GLY A 62 -14.16 -29.80 7.21
N LYS A 63 -14.31 -30.83 8.06
CA LYS A 63 -15.09 -30.75 9.30
C LYS A 63 -14.65 -29.60 10.21
N THR A 64 -13.34 -29.46 10.40
CA THR A 64 -12.76 -28.40 11.23
C THR A 64 -13.04 -27.02 10.64
N ILE A 65 -12.84 -26.85 9.34
CA ILE A 65 -13.06 -25.57 8.64
C ILE A 65 -14.53 -25.17 8.74
N ILE A 66 -15.47 -26.07 8.47
CA ILE A 66 -16.91 -25.77 8.54
C ILE A 66 -17.30 -25.33 9.96
N LYS A 67 -16.82 -26.04 10.98
CA LYS A 67 -17.09 -25.69 12.38
C LYS A 67 -16.55 -24.31 12.73
N GLU A 68 -15.31 -24.03 12.39
CA GLU A 68 -14.71 -22.72 12.67
C GLU A 68 -15.38 -21.60 11.86
N MET A 69 -15.68 -21.78 10.58
CA MET A 69 -16.40 -20.80 9.78
C MET A 69 -17.82 -20.54 10.33
N THR A 70 -18.53 -21.58 10.80
CA THR A 70 -19.85 -21.42 11.43
C THR A 70 -19.73 -20.67 12.75
N LYS A 71 -18.76 -21.03 13.61
CA LYS A 71 -18.47 -20.34 14.88
C LYS A 71 -18.15 -18.86 14.70
N HIS A 72 -17.43 -18.50 13.64
CA HIS A 72 -17.06 -17.12 13.32
C HIS A 72 -18.11 -16.38 12.46
N GLY A 73 -19.27 -16.99 12.21
CA GLY A 73 -20.36 -16.34 11.47
C GLY A 73 -20.10 -16.15 9.97
N ILE A 74 -19.13 -16.87 9.41
CA ILE A 74 -18.83 -16.93 7.96
C ILE A 74 -19.80 -17.85 7.25
N MET A 75 -20.16 -18.95 7.90
CA MET A 75 -21.20 -19.88 7.46
C MET A 75 -22.37 -19.88 8.43
N GLU A 76 -23.52 -20.26 7.95
CA GLU A 76 -24.72 -20.55 8.74
C GLU A 76 -25.20 -21.96 8.51
N GLN A 77 -25.95 -22.51 9.50
CA GLN A 77 -26.52 -23.84 9.45
C GLN A 77 -28.00 -23.82 9.79
N SER A 78 -28.78 -24.79 9.27
CA SER A 78 -30.22 -24.94 9.49
C SER A 78 -30.61 -26.42 9.47
N GLU A 79 -31.71 -26.76 10.13
CA GLU A 79 -32.33 -28.09 10.07
C GLU A 79 -33.12 -28.33 8.77
N GLY A 80 -33.47 -27.26 8.07
CA GLY A 80 -34.21 -27.32 6.80
C GLY A 80 -33.49 -26.56 5.68
N PRO A 81 -33.93 -26.71 4.43
CA PRO A 81 -33.37 -26.01 3.28
C PRO A 81 -33.31 -24.51 3.48
N MET A 82 -32.23 -23.90 3.03
CA MET A 82 -31.98 -22.45 3.04
C MET A 82 -32.11 -21.89 1.62
N GLN A 83 -32.09 -20.55 1.54
CA GLN A 83 -31.98 -19.87 0.25
C GLN A 83 -30.65 -20.26 -0.43
N PRO A 84 -30.67 -20.57 -1.74
CA PRO A 84 -29.45 -20.87 -2.49
C PRO A 84 -28.40 -19.76 -2.38
N LEU A 85 -27.15 -20.13 -2.59
CA LEU A 85 -26.09 -19.14 -2.76
C LEU A 85 -26.43 -18.19 -3.91
N SER A 86 -26.33 -16.88 -3.66
CA SER A 86 -26.49 -15.88 -4.71
C SER A 86 -25.43 -16.08 -5.81
N SER A 87 -25.72 -15.58 -7.03
CA SER A 87 -24.74 -15.64 -8.13
C SER A 87 -23.38 -15.07 -7.72
N PHE A 88 -23.40 -14.07 -6.86
CA PHE A 88 -22.23 -13.44 -6.29
C PHE A 88 -21.45 -14.39 -5.34
N GLN A 89 -22.09 -15.23 -4.57
CA GLN A 89 -21.44 -16.14 -3.62
C GLN A 89 -20.86 -17.40 -4.28
N ARG A 90 -21.34 -17.75 -5.47
CA ARG A 90 -20.90 -18.96 -6.19
C ARG A 90 -19.43 -18.88 -6.58
N TYR A 91 -18.83 -20.05 -6.74
CA TYR A 91 -17.42 -20.18 -7.09
C TYR A 91 -17.09 -19.53 -8.43
N HIS A 92 -16.11 -18.62 -8.39
CA HIS A 92 -15.58 -17.95 -9.56
C HIS A 92 -14.06 -17.95 -9.53
N VAL A 93 -13.44 -18.29 -10.67
CA VAL A 93 -11.97 -18.26 -10.84
C VAL A 93 -11.59 -17.09 -11.76
N TYR A 94 -10.83 -16.16 -11.20
CA TYR A 94 -10.30 -15.04 -11.96
C TYR A 94 -9.13 -15.45 -12.87
N PRO A 95 -9.00 -14.86 -14.07
CA PRO A 95 -7.99 -15.23 -15.06
C PRO A 95 -6.58 -14.74 -14.72
N SER A 96 -6.39 -14.09 -13.57
CA SER A 96 -5.15 -13.46 -13.11
C SER A 96 -4.47 -14.27 -12.00
N ARG A 97 -3.26 -13.88 -11.62
CA ARG A 97 -2.77 -14.11 -10.25
C ARG A 97 -3.60 -13.24 -9.29
N ARG A 98 -3.57 -13.57 -7.98
CA ARG A 98 -4.19 -12.71 -6.98
C ARG A 98 -3.47 -11.37 -6.90
N ILE A 99 -4.21 -10.28 -7.07
CA ILE A 99 -3.81 -8.90 -6.77
C ILE A 99 -4.77 -8.41 -5.68
N LYS A 100 -4.21 -7.87 -4.60
CA LYS A 100 -4.98 -7.35 -3.46
C LYS A 100 -5.47 -5.93 -3.72
N SER A 101 -4.60 -5.10 -4.28
CA SER A 101 -4.95 -3.74 -4.70
C SER A 101 -4.11 -3.29 -5.90
N VAL A 102 -4.66 -2.34 -6.64
CA VAL A 102 -3.96 -1.62 -7.70
C VAL A 102 -3.73 -0.19 -7.24
N HIS A 103 -2.49 0.28 -7.30
CA HIS A 103 -2.15 1.69 -7.16
C HIS A 103 -2.14 2.29 -8.57
N TRP A 104 -3.05 3.21 -8.86
CA TRP A 104 -3.22 3.73 -10.22
C TRP A 104 -3.02 5.23 -10.31
N SER A 105 -2.04 5.63 -11.13
CA SER A 105 -1.88 7.03 -11.55
C SER A 105 -2.86 7.32 -12.69
N ILE A 106 -4.02 7.86 -12.37
CA ILE A 106 -5.07 8.12 -13.37
C ILE A 106 -4.75 9.27 -14.32
N THR A 107 -3.75 10.08 -14.02
CA THR A 107 -3.26 11.19 -14.84
C THR A 107 -1.79 11.49 -14.57
N GLY A 108 -1.07 11.91 -15.60
CA GLY A 108 0.28 12.48 -15.47
C GLY A 108 0.30 13.99 -15.22
N LYS A 109 -0.85 14.67 -15.28
CA LYS A 109 -0.95 16.12 -15.10
C LYS A 109 -1.03 16.47 -13.61
N CYS A 110 -0.41 17.60 -13.25
CA CYS A 110 -0.48 18.17 -11.92
C CYS A 110 -0.58 19.71 -12.00
N ASN A 111 -1.25 20.29 -11.03
CA ASN A 111 -1.33 21.76 -10.88
C ASN A 111 -0.27 22.33 -9.93
N PHE A 112 0.58 21.47 -9.29
CA PHE A 112 1.71 21.87 -8.47
C PHE A 112 3.04 21.68 -9.20
N ASN A 113 4.10 22.35 -8.71
CA ASN A 113 5.46 22.30 -9.24
C ASN A 113 6.45 21.84 -8.18
N CYS A 114 6.19 20.66 -7.60
CA CYS A 114 6.97 20.14 -6.47
C CYS A 114 8.42 19.88 -6.85
N ARG A 115 9.36 20.41 -6.04
CA ARG A 115 10.82 20.24 -6.24
C ARG A 115 11.29 18.81 -6.10
N HIS A 116 10.56 18.00 -5.33
CA HIS A 116 10.84 16.58 -5.09
C HIS A 116 9.93 15.62 -5.88
N CYS A 117 9.27 16.11 -6.95
CA CYS A 117 8.35 15.30 -7.71
C CYS A 117 9.05 14.08 -8.34
N LEU A 118 8.69 12.88 -7.88
CA LEU A 118 9.25 11.62 -8.34
C LEU A 118 8.94 11.35 -9.82
N VAL A 119 7.71 11.67 -10.24
CA VAL A 119 7.22 11.42 -11.61
C VAL A 119 7.36 12.66 -12.51
N SER A 120 8.04 13.70 -12.08
CA SER A 120 8.26 14.93 -12.86
C SER A 120 6.99 15.49 -13.53
N ALA A 121 5.85 15.37 -12.84
CA ALA A 121 4.52 15.69 -13.38
C ALA A 121 4.37 17.12 -13.94
N PRO A 122 4.95 18.18 -13.34
CA PRO A 122 4.81 19.55 -13.85
C PRO A 122 5.38 19.73 -15.27
N ASN A 123 6.38 18.94 -15.63
CA ASN A 123 7.02 19.02 -16.96
C ASN A 123 6.28 18.22 -18.03
N ALA A 124 5.10 17.68 -17.69
CA ALA A 124 4.14 17.04 -18.59
C ALA A 124 4.72 15.93 -19.49
N HIS A 125 5.73 15.20 -19.03
CA HIS A 125 6.27 14.06 -19.76
C HIS A 125 5.33 12.85 -19.74
N HIS A 126 4.30 12.88 -18.89
CA HIS A 126 3.33 11.81 -18.78
C HIS A 126 1.98 12.26 -19.33
N PRO A 127 1.37 11.43 -20.18
CA PRO A 127 0.07 11.73 -20.78
C PRO A 127 -1.07 11.63 -19.76
N GLN A 128 -2.22 12.10 -20.18
CA GLN A 128 -3.49 11.76 -19.57
C GLN A 128 -4.26 10.91 -20.57
N LEU A 129 -4.57 9.68 -20.21
CA LEU A 129 -5.38 8.79 -21.02
C LEU A 129 -6.79 9.38 -21.25
N PRO A 130 -7.41 9.15 -22.40
CA PRO A 130 -8.82 9.45 -22.61
C PRO A 130 -9.70 8.63 -21.66
N LEU A 131 -10.91 9.11 -21.40
CA LEU A 131 -11.84 8.44 -20.48
C LEU A 131 -12.13 6.98 -20.91
N SER A 132 -12.26 6.72 -22.20
CA SER A 132 -12.49 5.36 -22.73
C SER A 132 -11.46 4.36 -22.25
N ASP A 133 -10.19 4.75 -22.27
CA ASP A 133 -9.09 3.89 -21.86
C ASP A 133 -9.06 3.72 -20.35
N CYS A 134 -9.40 4.77 -19.60
CA CYS A 134 -9.56 4.67 -18.15
C CYS A 134 -10.69 3.70 -17.77
N LEU A 135 -11.83 3.77 -18.44
CA LEU A 135 -12.94 2.84 -18.24
C LEU A 135 -12.57 1.41 -18.63
N HIS A 136 -11.77 1.23 -19.70
CA HIS A 136 -11.21 -0.08 -20.04
C HIS A 136 -10.32 -0.63 -18.93
N ILE A 137 -9.43 0.20 -18.36
CA ILE A 137 -8.58 -0.20 -17.23
C ILE A 137 -9.42 -0.60 -16.00
N VAL A 138 -10.48 0.14 -15.69
CA VAL A 138 -11.41 -0.21 -14.59
C VAL A 138 -12.03 -1.59 -14.84
N GLU A 139 -12.43 -1.88 -16.08
CA GLU A 139 -12.99 -3.17 -16.47
C GLU A 139 -11.97 -4.31 -16.31
N GLU A 140 -10.72 -4.11 -16.73
CA GLU A 140 -9.65 -5.09 -16.60
C GLU A 140 -9.30 -5.38 -15.12
N ILE A 141 -9.31 -4.34 -14.26
CA ILE A 141 -9.15 -4.46 -12.81
C ILE A 141 -10.28 -5.34 -12.21
N ALA A 142 -11.54 -5.06 -12.59
CA ALA A 142 -12.70 -5.83 -12.14
C ALA A 142 -12.63 -7.31 -12.58
N LYS A 143 -12.25 -7.59 -13.84
CA LYS A 143 -12.06 -8.94 -14.37
C LYS A 143 -11.01 -9.76 -13.62
N CYS A 144 -10.06 -9.11 -12.95
CA CYS A 144 -9.03 -9.76 -12.12
C CYS A 144 -9.49 -9.99 -10.67
N GLY A 145 -10.70 -9.59 -10.30
CA GLY A 145 -11.23 -9.70 -8.95
C GLY A 145 -10.57 -8.75 -7.95
N VAL A 146 -10.02 -7.65 -8.45
CA VAL A 146 -9.48 -6.59 -7.60
C VAL A 146 -10.64 -5.68 -7.20
N ASN A 147 -10.81 -5.52 -5.90
CA ASN A 147 -11.89 -4.72 -5.32
C ASN A 147 -11.39 -3.46 -4.59
N ARG A 148 -10.10 -3.16 -4.71
CA ARG A 148 -9.49 -1.97 -4.12
C ARG A 148 -8.51 -1.32 -5.08
N VAL A 149 -8.68 -0.03 -5.29
CA VAL A 149 -7.75 0.82 -6.05
C VAL A 149 -7.29 1.97 -5.17
N ASP A 150 -5.98 2.18 -5.09
CA ASP A 150 -5.41 3.37 -4.46
C ASP A 150 -5.13 4.37 -5.59
N VAL A 151 -5.85 5.49 -5.59
CA VAL A 151 -5.85 6.46 -6.70
C VAL A 151 -4.81 7.54 -6.46
N THR A 152 -3.95 7.74 -7.45
CA THR A 152 -2.93 8.79 -7.49
C THR A 152 -2.78 9.37 -8.90
N GLY A 153 -1.69 10.09 -9.14
CA GLY A 153 -1.34 10.61 -10.45
C GLY A 153 -0.26 11.68 -10.32
N GLY A 154 -0.29 12.69 -11.17
CA GLY A 154 0.23 14.00 -10.79
C GLY A 154 -0.66 14.55 -9.68
N GLU A 155 -1.87 15.02 -10.07
CA GLU A 155 -2.96 15.32 -9.14
C GLU A 155 -4.26 14.75 -9.71
N PRO A 156 -4.90 13.78 -9.05
CA PRO A 156 -6.13 13.14 -9.57
C PRO A 156 -7.25 14.14 -9.84
N LEU A 157 -7.41 15.14 -8.98
CA LEU A 157 -8.51 16.10 -9.04
C LEU A 157 -8.39 17.14 -10.18
N VAL A 158 -7.28 17.16 -10.94
CA VAL A 158 -7.21 17.99 -12.16
C VAL A 158 -7.98 17.36 -13.33
N ARG A 159 -8.37 16.08 -13.24
CA ARG A 159 -9.16 15.42 -14.27
C ARG A 159 -10.59 15.92 -14.24
N ARG A 160 -11.06 16.43 -15.37
CA ARG A 160 -12.46 16.91 -15.50
C ARG A 160 -13.47 15.76 -15.50
N ASP A 161 -13.03 14.57 -15.92
CA ASP A 161 -13.79 13.33 -16.01
C ASP A 161 -13.49 12.38 -14.82
N PHE A 162 -13.09 12.95 -13.67
CA PHE A 162 -12.82 12.17 -12.46
C PHE A 162 -14.08 11.48 -11.93
N GLU A 163 -15.22 12.18 -11.98
CA GLU A 163 -16.52 11.62 -11.52
C GLU A 163 -16.89 10.36 -12.30
N GLU A 164 -16.67 10.32 -13.60
CA GLU A 164 -16.99 9.17 -14.46
C GLU A 164 -16.14 7.94 -14.08
N ILE A 165 -14.88 8.14 -13.71
CA ILE A 165 -13.99 7.07 -13.24
C ILE A 165 -14.47 6.56 -11.86
N VAL A 166 -14.80 7.48 -10.94
CA VAL A 166 -15.33 7.14 -9.61
C VAL A 166 -16.65 6.36 -9.73
N LYS A 167 -17.55 6.81 -10.60
CA LYS A 167 -18.79 6.09 -10.93
C LYS A 167 -18.52 4.68 -11.42
N ALA A 168 -17.55 4.52 -12.35
CA ALA A 168 -17.19 3.21 -12.89
C ALA A 168 -16.63 2.26 -11.81
N PHE A 169 -15.90 2.76 -10.82
CA PHE A 169 -15.48 1.98 -9.66
C PHE A 169 -16.70 1.51 -8.84
N GLY A 170 -17.61 2.42 -8.48
CA GLY A 170 -18.81 2.08 -7.71
C GLY A 170 -19.67 1.02 -8.40
N GLU A 171 -19.92 1.15 -9.70
CA GLU A 171 -20.70 0.20 -10.50
C GLU A 171 -20.08 -1.20 -10.55
N ARG A 172 -18.77 -1.35 -10.29
CA ARG A 172 -18.04 -2.62 -10.29
C ARG A 172 -17.64 -3.11 -8.90
N ASN A 173 -18.16 -2.49 -7.84
CA ASN A 173 -17.82 -2.78 -6.45
C ASN A 173 -16.30 -2.71 -6.20
N ILE A 174 -15.62 -1.75 -6.81
CA ILE A 174 -14.23 -1.41 -6.55
C ILE A 174 -14.22 -0.19 -5.63
N ASP A 175 -13.57 -0.29 -4.48
CA ASP A 175 -13.40 0.84 -3.56
C ASP A 175 -12.14 1.62 -3.90
N ILE A 176 -12.22 2.93 -3.79
CA ILE A 176 -11.02 3.75 -3.66
C ILE A 176 -10.52 3.58 -2.21
N GLY A 177 -9.43 2.82 -2.05
CA GLY A 177 -8.85 2.57 -0.74
C GLY A 177 -8.14 3.79 -0.19
N VAL A 178 -7.26 4.39 -1.00
CA VAL A 178 -6.56 5.64 -0.69
C VAL A 178 -6.69 6.61 -1.87
N LEU A 179 -7.01 7.86 -1.58
CA LEU A 179 -6.91 8.96 -2.55
C LEU A 179 -5.73 9.85 -2.17
N PHE A 180 -4.69 9.81 -3.00
CA PHE A 180 -3.51 10.66 -2.85
C PHE A 180 -3.76 12.00 -3.53
N THR A 181 -3.64 13.10 -2.81
CA THR A 181 -3.90 14.44 -3.36
C THR A 181 -3.02 15.49 -2.69
N ASN A 182 -2.70 16.54 -3.45
CA ASN A 182 -2.08 17.75 -2.90
C ASN A 182 -3.10 18.66 -2.20
N ALA A 183 -4.37 18.25 -2.15
CA ALA A 183 -5.49 18.88 -1.48
C ALA A 183 -6.00 20.21 -2.08
N SER A 184 -5.28 20.85 -2.98
CA SER A 184 -5.61 22.21 -3.48
C SER A 184 -6.93 22.32 -4.23
N LEU A 185 -7.44 21.22 -4.77
CA LEU A 185 -8.69 21.15 -5.53
C LEU A 185 -9.80 20.41 -4.77
N LEU A 186 -9.55 20.02 -3.51
CA LEU A 186 -10.53 19.31 -2.70
C LEU A 186 -11.62 20.27 -2.20
N THR A 187 -12.86 19.94 -2.51
CA THR A 187 -14.05 20.74 -2.13
C THR A 187 -15.13 19.87 -1.52
N GLY A 188 -16.17 20.49 -0.93
CA GLY A 188 -17.38 19.79 -0.48
C GLY A 188 -18.04 18.99 -1.60
N ASP A 189 -18.13 19.57 -2.80
CA ASP A 189 -18.73 18.90 -3.96
C ASP A 189 -17.95 17.62 -4.35
N THR A 190 -16.62 17.63 -4.17
CA THR A 190 -15.79 16.42 -4.39
C THR A 190 -16.17 15.31 -3.41
N LEU A 191 -16.40 15.67 -2.14
CA LEU A 191 -16.79 14.70 -1.10
C LEU A 191 -18.22 14.20 -1.33
N ASP A 192 -19.15 15.07 -1.70
CA ASP A 192 -20.53 14.70 -2.04
C ASP A 192 -20.58 13.76 -3.25
N MET A 193 -19.73 14.00 -4.24
CA MET A 193 -19.58 13.11 -5.40
C MET A 193 -19.03 11.73 -4.99
N LEU A 194 -18.01 11.66 -4.14
CA LEU A 194 -17.49 10.39 -3.64
C LEU A 194 -18.57 9.62 -2.87
N GLU A 195 -19.29 10.27 -1.96
CA GLU A 195 -20.40 9.67 -1.19
C GLU A 195 -21.54 9.16 -2.11
N LYS A 196 -21.89 9.93 -3.14
CA LYS A 196 -22.90 9.54 -4.16
C LYS A 196 -22.59 8.18 -4.80
N TYR A 197 -21.32 7.86 -5.00
CA TYR A 197 -20.88 6.58 -5.56
C TYR A 197 -20.37 5.60 -4.51
N HIS A 198 -20.72 5.77 -3.24
CA HIS A 198 -20.35 4.93 -2.11
C HIS A 198 -18.84 4.76 -1.93
N GLN A 199 -18.06 5.81 -2.24
CA GLN A 199 -16.63 5.83 -2.07
C GLN A 199 -16.24 6.58 -0.80
N HIS A 200 -15.54 5.89 0.11
CA HIS A 200 -15.06 6.45 1.37
C HIS A 200 -13.55 6.22 1.52
N PRO A 201 -12.73 6.86 0.69
CA PRO A 201 -11.28 6.66 0.72
C PRO A 201 -10.66 7.17 2.02
N VAL A 202 -9.52 6.57 2.38
CA VAL A 202 -8.56 7.25 3.24
C VAL A 202 -7.88 8.34 2.40
N PHE A 203 -7.88 9.57 2.85
CA PHE A 203 -7.15 10.64 2.17
C PHE A 203 -5.69 10.62 2.61
N GLN A 204 -4.77 10.56 1.65
CA GLN A 204 -3.34 10.73 1.88
C GLN A 204 -2.93 12.11 1.36
N LEU A 205 -2.80 13.08 2.27
CA LEU A 205 -2.43 14.44 1.91
C LEU A 205 -0.93 14.65 2.03
N SER A 206 -0.43 15.51 1.17
CA SER A 206 0.93 16.01 1.25
C SER A 206 1.03 17.15 2.26
N PHE A 207 2.00 17.10 3.19
CA PHE A 207 2.27 18.22 4.09
C PHE A 207 3.71 18.19 4.61
N ASP A 208 4.54 19.13 4.16
CA ASP A 208 5.99 19.11 4.38
C ASP A 208 6.47 20.02 5.53
N GLY A 209 5.57 20.33 6.44
CA GLY A 209 5.85 21.12 7.62
C GLY A 209 5.43 22.58 7.51
N LEU A 210 5.13 23.15 8.68
CA LEU A 210 4.73 24.54 8.82
C LEU A 210 5.84 25.49 8.32
N LYS A 211 5.47 26.43 7.44
CA LYS A 211 6.35 27.41 6.78
C LYS A 211 7.31 26.85 5.72
N HIS A 212 7.25 25.53 5.47
CA HIS A 212 8.14 24.88 4.51
C HIS A 212 7.39 24.26 3.33
N HIS A 213 6.08 24.03 3.48
CA HIS A 213 5.27 23.36 2.50
C HIS A 213 5.25 24.06 1.14
N ASP A 214 4.98 25.36 1.10
CA ASP A 214 4.93 26.14 -0.14
C ASP A 214 6.24 26.05 -0.94
N TRP A 215 7.37 26.11 -0.24
CA TRP A 215 8.68 26.02 -0.89
C TRP A 215 8.86 24.66 -1.57
N LEU A 216 8.63 23.56 -0.88
CA LEU A 216 8.84 22.22 -1.44
C LEU A 216 7.83 21.90 -2.55
N ARG A 217 6.58 22.37 -2.40
CA ARG A 217 5.51 22.20 -3.40
C ARG A 217 5.64 23.14 -4.60
N GLY A 218 6.46 24.19 -4.52
CA GLY A 218 6.70 25.16 -5.59
C GLY A 218 5.47 26.03 -5.91
N VAL A 219 4.53 26.19 -4.96
CA VAL A 219 3.29 26.95 -5.09
C VAL A 219 3.05 27.75 -3.82
N ALA A 220 2.91 29.08 -3.96
CA ALA A 220 2.55 29.95 -2.85
C ALA A 220 1.11 29.66 -2.40
N GLY A 221 0.92 29.54 -1.09
CA GLY A 221 -0.39 29.25 -0.48
C GLY A 221 -0.77 27.76 -0.46
N ALA A 222 0.11 26.84 -0.86
CA ALA A 222 -0.13 25.41 -0.78
C ALA A 222 -0.37 24.93 0.67
N GLU A 223 0.35 25.51 1.65
CA GLU A 223 0.17 25.21 3.07
C GLU A 223 -1.24 25.59 3.55
N LYS A 224 -1.73 26.76 3.16
CA LYS A 224 -3.08 27.21 3.49
C LYS A 224 -4.15 26.30 2.85
N GLN A 225 -3.97 25.90 1.60
CA GLN A 225 -4.88 24.97 0.92
C GLN A 225 -4.93 23.60 1.62
N ALA A 226 -3.78 23.09 2.06
CA ALA A 226 -3.73 21.86 2.83
C ALA A 226 -4.42 21.99 4.20
N ASP A 227 -4.25 23.11 4.92
CA ASP A 227 -4.96 23.40 6.19
C ASP A 227 -6.47 23.42 5.98
N GLU A 228 -6.97 24.10 4.95
CA GLU A 228 -8.39 24.14 4.61
C GLU A 228 -8.95 22.75 4.31
N ALA A 229 -8.19 21.91 3.59
CA ALA A 229 -8.57 20.54 3.29
C ALA A 229 -8.58 19.64 4.54
N PHE A 230 -7.60 19.75 5.44
CA PHE A 230 -7.60 19.02 6.72
C PHE A 230 -8.85 19.35 7.54
N ARG A 231 -9.25 20.64 7.60
CA ARG A 231 -10.47 21.07 8.31
C ARG A 231 -11.72 20.48 7.68
N LEU A 232 -11.86 20.58 6.37
CA LEU A 232 -12.99 20.03 5.61
C LEU A 232 -13.13 18.53 5.82
N LEU A 233 -12.05 17.76 5.67
CA LEU A 233 -12.08 16.31 5.85
C LEU A 233 -12.40 15.90 7.29
N ARG A 234 -11.86 16.62 8.28
CA ARG A 234 -12.21 16.40 9.69
C ARG A 234 -13.69 16.65 9.96
N GLU A 235 -14.26 17.74 9.44
CA GLU A 235 -15.67 18.08 9.59
C GLU A 235 -16.60 17.04 8.95
N ARG A 236 -16.16 16.45 7.83
CA ARG A 236 -16.90 15.41 7.10
C ARG A 236 -16.62 13.98 7.62
N GLY A 237 -15.76 13.82 8.63
CA GLY A 237 -15.47 12.53 9.29
C GLY A 237 -14.62 11.57 8.48
N TYR A 238 -13.89 12.05 7.47
CA TYR A 238 -12.97 11.21 6.69
C TYR A 238 -11.69 10.87 7.46
N THR A 239 -11.17 9.69 7.22
CA THR A 239 -9.84 9.30 7.69
C THR A 239 -8.77 9.97 6.85
N VAL A 240 -7.83 10.65 7.51
CA VAL A 240 -6.75 11.38 6.85
C VAL A 240 -5.40 10.92 7.37
N ASN A 241 -4.49 10.65 6.44
CA ASN A 241 -3.07 10.48 6.68
C ASN A 241 -2.29 11.62 6.00
N ALA A 242 -1.08 11.89 6.48
CA ALA A 242 -0.19 12.87 5.87
C ALA A 242 1.15 12.25 5.47
N ALA A 243 1.77 12.81 4.44
CA ALA A 243 3.15 12.50 4.06
C ALA A 243 4.00 13.77 4.05
N MET A 244 5.16 13.69 4.69
CA MET A 244 6.17 14.74 4.77
C MET A 244 7.46 14.28 4.12
N CYS A 245 8.02 15.08 3.22
CA CYS A 245 9.37 14.89 2.73
C CYS A 245 10.34 15.75 3.54
N ILE A 246 11.21 15.10 4.34
CA ILE A 246 12.18 15.76 5.21
C ILE A 246 13.45 16.18 4.41
N HIS A 247 13.93 17.39 4.64
CA HIS A 247 15.13 17.94 4.04
C HIS A 247 15.80 18.94 4.99
N ARG A 248 16.95 19.51 4.61
CA ARG A 248 17.76 20.38 5.51
C ARG A 248 16.98 21.54 6.12
N GLU A 249 16.07 22.16 5.35
CA GLU A 249 15.34 23.35 5.82
C GLU A 249 14.16 22.99 6.75
N ASN A 250 13.54 21.80 6.63
CA ASN A 250 12.34 21.47 7.38
C ASN A 250 12.51 20.41 8.49
N GLN A 251 13.68 19.77 8.60
CA GLN A 251 13.91 18.71 9.58
C GLN A 251 13.62 19.13 11.02
N SER A 252 13.92 20.38 11.38
CA SER A 252 13.67 20.95 12.72
C SER A 252 12.18 21.18 13.01
N SER A 253 11.32 21.18 11.99
CA SER A 253 9.87 21.37 12.14
C SER A 253 9.10 20.07 12.39
N LEU A 254 9.76 18.90 12.45
CA LEU A 254 9.10 17.60 12.52
C LEU A 254 8.16 17.49 13.72
N ARG A 255 8.62 17.87 14.94
CA ARG A 255 7.77 17.83 16.16
C ARG A 255 6.56 18.76 16.05
N SER A 256 6.78 20.02 15.67
CA SER A 256 5.68 20.99 15.53
C SER A 256 4.69 20.58 14.44
N THR A 257 5.17 19.98 13.35
CA THR A 257 4.34 19.46 12.27
C THR A 257 3.50 18.26 12.74
N ALA A 258 4.09 17.31 13.45
CA ALA A 258 3.38 16.15 13.98
C ALA A 258 2.26 16.56 14.95
N ASN A 259 2.55 17.51 15.86
CA ASN A 259 1.56 18.03 16.82
C ASN A 259 0.44 18.79 16.12
N TYR A 260 0.76 19.66 15.15
CA TYR A 260 -0.24 20.34 14.33
C TYR A 260 -1.16 19.36 13.59
N LEU A 261 -0.60 18.33 12.95
CA LEU A 261 -1.40 17.32 12.25
C LEU A 261 -2.27 16.48 13.19
N ALA A 262 -1.80 16.23 14.41
CA ALA A 262 -2.58 15.57 15.45
C ALA A 262 -3.79 16.41 15.88
N GLU A 263 -3.64 17.76 16.02
CA GLU A 263 -4.75 18.68 16.27
C GLU A 263 -5.78 18.71 15.14
N MET A 264 -5.33 18.49 13.89
CA MET A 264 -6.20 18.33 12.72
C MET A 264 -6.86 16.95 12.63
N ASN A 265 -6.64 16.05 13.61
CA ASN A 265 -7.15 14.68 13.66
C ASN A 265 -6.58 13.78 12.54
N VAL A 266 -5.40 14.09 12.03
CA VAL A 266 -4.67 13.21 11.11
C VAL A 266 -4.28 11.93 11.87
N GLN A 267 -4.49 10.77 11.24
CA GLN A 267 -4.31 9.48 11.90
C GLN A 267 -2.86 9.00 11.85
N ASN A 268 -2.16 9.24 10.74
CA ASN A 268 -0.79 8.81 10.56
C ASN A 268 0.03 9.85 9.79
N LEU A 269 1.27 10.06 10.21
CA LEU A 269 2.27 10.85 9.49
C LEU A 269 3.40 9.94 9.02
N ARG A 270 3.58 9.86 7.71
CA ARG A 270 4.75 9.22 7.10
C ARG A 270 5.78 10.28 6.74
N VAL A 271 7.02 10.09 7.22
CA VAL A 271 8.15 10.99 6.97
C VAL A 271 9.18 10.27 6.11
N ASN A 272 9.45 10.77 4.91
CA ASN A 272 10.42 10.20 3.98
C ASN A 272 11.52 11.23 3.69
N ALA A 273 12.75 10.77 3.49
CA ALA A 273 13.76 11.59 2.82
C ALA A 273 13.60 11.45 1.30
N PRO A 274 13.53 12.56 0.54
CA PRO A 274 13.38 12.47 -0.90
C PRO A 274 14.56 11.71 -1.54
N GLN A 275 14.25 10.80 -2.44
CA GLN A 275 15.26 10.10 -3.24
C GLN A 275 15.88 11.05 -4.28
N SER A 276 17.15 10.85 -4.62
CA SER A 276 17.83 11.60 -5.69
C SER A 276 17.34 11.16 -7.08
N LEU A 277 16.02 11.22 -7.29
CA LEU A 277 15.29 10.87 -8.52
C LEU A 277 14.42 12.04 -8.98
N GLY A 278 13.95 11.97 -10.21
CA GLY A 278 13.08 13.00 -10.78
C GLY A 278 13.64 14.41 -10.65
N LEU A 279 12.77 15.37 -10.31
CA LEU A 279 13.17 16.78 -10.17
C LEU A 279 14.09 17.04 -8.97
N TRP A 280 14.06 16.18 -7.93
CA TRP A 280 14.92 16.38 -6.75
C TRP A 280 16.41 16.34 -7.05
N LYS A 281 16.85 15.68 -8.11
CA LYS A 281 18.25 15.68 -8.57
C LYS A 281 18.85 17.10 -8.67
N GLN A 282 18.03 18.10 -8.99
CA GLN A 282 18.46 19.49 -9.14
C GLN A 282 18.66 20.21 -7.80
N TYR A 283 18.09 19.68 -6.71
CA TYR A 283 18.07 20.30 -5.38
C TYR A 283 18.85 19.48 -4.35
N ALA A 284 19.18 18.23 -4.65
CA ALA A 284 19.71 17.27 -3.70
C ALA A 284 21.05 17.73 -3.09
N ASP A 285 21.97 18.26 -3.88
CA ASP A 285 23.29 18.69 -3.40
C ASP A 285 23.20 19.73 -2.26
N GLN A 286 22.20 20.61 -2.32
CA GLN A 286 22.00 21.67 -1.33
C GLN A 286 21.09 21.27 -0.19
N TYR A 287 20.02 20.50 -0.47
CA TYR A 287 18.90 20.31 0.44
C TYR A 287 18.71 18.88 0.94
N ALA A 288 19.28 17.87 0.27
CA ALA A 288 19.13 16.49 0.73
C ALA A 288 19.93 16.27 2.03
N LEU A 289 19.33 15.47 2.91
CA LEU A 289 20.00 14.97 4.10
C LEU A 289 20.83 13.73 3.72
N THR A 290 22.02 13.60 4.30
CA THR A 290 22.75 12.34 4.35
C THR A 290 22.04 11.34 5.26
N GLU A 291 22.37 10.05 5.17
CA GLU A 291 21.77 9.03 6.05
C GLU A 291 22.07 9.31 7.55
N ASP A 292 23.24 9.86 7.86
CA ASP A 292 23.58 10.31 9.22
C ASP A 292 22.71 11.47 9.69
N GLU A 293 22.46 12.45 8.81
CA GLU A 293 21.58 13.58 9.11
C GLU A 293 20.12 13.15 9.26
N VAL A 294 19.64 12.21 8.43
CA VAL A 294 18.30 11.60 8.58
C VAL A 294 18.19 10.90 9.92
N TRP A 295 19.17 10.06 10.24
CA TRP A 295 19.18 9.37 11.54
C TRP A 295 19.24 10.35 12.72
N ALA A 296 20.07 11.39 12.63
CA ALA A 296 20.14 12.42 13.68
C ALA A 296 18.77 13.07 13.91
N ALA A 297 18.07 13.48 12.84
CA ALA A 297 16.75 14.09 12.94
C ALA A 297 15.70 13.13 13.57
N TYR A 298 15.73 11.85 13.18
CA TYR A 298 14.82 10.86 13.73
C TYR A 298 15.14 10.49 15.17
N ARG A 299 16.42 10.29 15.50
CA ARG A 299 16.90 10.04 16.84
C ARG A 299 16.50 11.15 17.82
N ASP A 300 16.62 12.39 17.38
CA ASP A 300 16.27 13.56 18.19
C ASP A 300 14.75 13.69 18.36
N TYR A 301 13.96 13.28 17.36
CA TYR A 301 12.51 13.36 17.40
C TYR A 301 11.84 12.21 18.19
N ILE A 302 12.32 10.97 18.12
CA ILE A 302 11.69 9.78 18.75
C ILE A 302 11.37 10.00 20.25
N PRO A 303 12.25 10.56 21.08
CA PRO A 303 11.92 10.86 22.48
C PRO A 303 10.75 11.84 22.63
N HIS A 304 10.67 12.85 21.76
CA HIS A 304 9.59 13.84 21.77
C HIS A 304 8.25 13.24 21.34
N PHE A 305 8.26 12.25 20.45
CA PHE A 305 7.05 11.52 20.07
C PHE A 305 6.40 10.83 21.29
N PHE A 306 7.21 10.19 22.16
CA PHE A 306 6.71 9.59 23.39
C PHE A 306 6.39 10.64 24.46
N GLU A 307 7.17 11.70 24.59
CA GLU A 307 6.91 12.83 25.49
C GLU A 307 5.55 13.48 25.22
N ASP A 308 5.19 13.64 23.95
CA ASP A 308 3.93 14.25 23.49
C ASP A 308 2.75 13.26 23.54
N GLY A 309 2.93 12.04 24.06
CA GLY A 309 1.85 11.06 24.23
C GLY A 309 1.48 10.30 22.97
N MET A 310 2.40 10.16 22.01
CA MET A 310 2.17 9.48 20.72
C MET A 310 0.92 10.05 20.01
N PRO A 311 0.92 11.35 19.69
CA PRO A 311 -0.30 12.09 19.33
C PRO A 311 -0.86 11.68 17.97
N ILE A 312 -0.04 11.05 17.13
CA ILE A 312 -0.35 10.63 15.77
C ILE A 312 0.36 9.30 15.49
N GLY A 313 -0.17 8.44 14.62
CA GLY A 313 0.61 7.31 14.11
C GLY A 313 1.85 7.83 13.35
N MET A 314 3.03 7.28 13.60
CA MET A 314 4.28 7.76 13.07
C MET A 314 4.98 6.68 12.25
N GLU A 315 5.43 7.04 11.06
CA GLU A 315 6.31 6.21 10.25
C GLU A 315 7.50 7.07 9.79
N LEU A 316 8.67 6.85 10.41
CA LEU A 316 9.95 7.42 9.99
C LEU A 316 10.60 6.40 9.05
N ASP A 317 10.59 6.69 7.77
CA ASP A 317 10.85 5.73 6.68
C ASP A 317 12.12 4.90 6.90
N GLY A 318 11.93 3.57 6.95
CA GLY A 318 13.00 2.61 7.19
C GLY A 318 13.44 2.44 8.66
N TYR A 319 13.22 3.41 9.52
CA TYR A 319 13.78 3.41 10.88
C TYR A 319 12.77 3.04 11.97
N PHE A 320 11.66 3.74 12.05
CA PHE A 320 10.76 3.64 13.18
C PHE A 320 9.30 3.72 12.74
N ARG A 321 8.46 2.85 13.30
CA ARG A 321 7.01 2.89 13.08
C ARG A 321 6.28 2.60 14.38
N CYS A 322 5.33 3.46 14.74
CA CYS A 322 4.52 3.31 15.92
C CYS A 322 3.09 3.79 15.66
N GLU A 323 2.10 3.10 16.19
CA GLU A 323 0.70 3.50 16.08
C GLU A 323 0.38 4.60 17.12
N LYS A 324 -0.61 5.43 16.78
CA LYS A 324 -1.13 6.48 17.67
C LYS A 324 -1.52 5.89 19.04
N GLY A 325 -1.04 6.52 20.11
CA GLY A 325 -1.36 6.13 21.49
C GLY A 325 -0.79 4.78 21.94
N LYS A 326 0.13 4.17 21.18
CA LYS A 326 0.75 2.90 21.54
C LYS A 326 2.24 3.07 21.81
N THR A 327 2.78 2.21 22.71
CA THR A 327 4.23 2.11 22.96
C THR A 327 4.88 0.98 22.15
N ASP A 328 4.08 0.05 21.59
CA ASP A 328 4.60 -1.02 20.72
C ASP A 328 5.02 -0.43 19.36
N TYR A 329 6.33 -0.47 19.10
CA TYR A 329 6.91 0.07 17.88
C TYR A 329 7.68 -1.00 17.09
N LYS A 330 7.96 -0.71 15.83
CA LYS A 330 8.74 -1.56 14.92
C LYS A 330 9.87 -0.78 14.27
N VAL A 331 10.98 -1.47 14.04
CA VAL A 331 12.09 -0.97 13.22
C VAL A 331 11.89 -1.51 11.81
N ALA A 332 11.62 -0.62 10.86
CA ALA A 332 11.08 -1.01 9.55
C ALA A 332 12.11 -1.68 8.62
N TYR A 333 13.41 -1.35 8.72
CA TYR A 333 14.46 -2.01 7.94
C TYR A 333 14.80 -3.43 8.42
N VAL A 334 14.15 -3.90 9.47
CA VAL A 334 14.37 -5.25 9.98
C VAL A 334 13.27 -6.18 9.48
N HIS A 335 13.61 -7.06 8.57
CA HIS A 335 12.76 -8.17 8.17
C HIS A 335 12.98 -9.33 9.13
N ASN A 336 11.95 -9.78 9.82
CA ASN A 336 12.04 -11.00 10.62
C ASN A 336 12.17 -12.18 9.65
N ALA A 337 13.37 -12.77 9.59
CA ALA A 337 13.53 -14.07 8.96
C ALA A 337 12.55 -15.04 9.63
N ARG A 338 11.67 -15.66 8.86
CA ARG A 338 10.73 -16.65 9.40
C ARG A 338 11.57 -17.86 9.84
N ASP A 339 11.57 -18.15 11.14
CA ASP A 339 12.34 -19.24 11.72
C ASP A 339 12.14 -20.55 10.95
N GLY A 340 13.25 -21.20 10.58
CA GLY A 340 13.27 -22.52 9.97
C GLY A 340 12.95 -22.59 8.48
N ALA A 341 12.61 -21.50 7.81
CA ALA A 341 12.35 -21.49 6.37
C ALA A 341 13.56 -20.97 5.59
N ASP A 342 13.77 -21.50 4.39
CA ASP A 342 14.79 -20.99 3.47
C ASP A 342 14.34 -19.65 2.87
N TRP A 343 14.56 -18.58 3.60
CA TRP A 343 14.17 -17.21 3.24
C TRP A 343 14.77 -16.74 1.90
N ARG A 344 15.83 -17.37 1.40
CA ARG A 344 16.40 -17.08 0.07
C ARG A 344 15.43 -17.37 -1.06
N LYS A 345 14.47 -18.26 -0.82
CA LYS A 345 13.39 -18.60 -1.78
C LYS A 345 12.21 -17.63 -1.75
N TYR A 346 12.18 -16.70 -0.78
CA TYR A 346 11.11 -15.70 -0.73
C TYR A 346 11.25 -14.67 -1.82
N PRO A 347 10.14 -14.00 -2.20
CA PRO A 347 10.18 -12.85 -3.08
C PRO A 347 11.14 -11.79 -2.56
N TYR A 348 11.88 -11.17 -3.46
CA TYR A 348 12.78 -10.06 -3.12
C TYR A 348 12.00 -8.90 -2.47
N CYS A 349 10.82 -8.57 -3.01
CA CYS A 349 9.90 -7.62 -2.39
C CYS A 349 8.53 -8.28 -2.19
N GLU A 350 8.09 -8.44 -0.93
CA GLU A 350 6.80 -9.06 -0.62
C GLU A 350 5.62 -8.18 -1.06
N SER A 351 5.74 -6.85 -0.95
CA SER A 351 4.68 -5.92 -1.35
C SER A 351 4.25 -6.08 -2.80
N VAL A 352 5.21 -6.12 -3.74
CA VAL A 352 4.89 -6.19 -5.18
C VAL A 352 4.22 -7.50 -5.59
N ARG A 353 4.25 -8.50 -4.70
CA ARG A 353 3.59 -9.77 -4.94
C ARG A 353 2.07 -9.68 -4.98
N TYR A 354 1.50 -8.80 -4.18
CA TYR A 354 0.05 -8.65 -4.02
C TYR A 354 -0.48 -7.29 -4.46
N HIS A 355 0.40 -6.36 -4.75
CA HIS A 355 0.06 -5.04 -5.26
C HIS A 355 0.60 -4.87 -6.66
N ALA A 356 -0.07 -4.05 -7.45
CA ALA A 356 0.36 -3.67 -8.78
C ALA A 356 0.23 -2.15 -8.93
N TYR A 357 1.04 -1.57 -9.80
CA TYR A 357 0.94 -0.17 -10.16
C TYR A 357 0.57 -0.04 -11.64
N ILE A 358 -0.38 0.82 -11.94
CA ILE A 358 -0.69 1.22 -13.31
C ILE A 358 -0.31 2.69 -13.49
N GLY A 359 0.59 2.96 -14.42
CA GLY A 359 1.06 4.31 -14.74
C GLY A 359 0.02 5.13 -15.53
N PRO A 360 0.23 6.44 -15.65
CA PRO A 360 -0.70 7.35 -16.35
C PRO A 360 -0.82 7.07 -17.84
N GLU A 361 0.06 6.27 -18.42
CA GLU A 361 0.05 5.75 -19.78
C GLU A 361 -0.51 4.32 -19.90
N GLY A 362 -1.01 3.74 -18.81
CA GLY A 362 -1.55 2.37 -18.79
C GLY A 362 -0.51 1.27 -18.65
N ARG A 363 0.76 1.58 -18.35
CA ARG A 363 1.79 0.54 -18.13
C ARG A 363 1.64 -0.10 -16.76
N LEU A 364 1.75 -1.43 -16.74
CA LEU A 364 1.68 -2.24 -15.54
C LEU A 364 3.08 -2.46 -14.98
N ALA A 365 3.38 -1.88 -13.81
CA ALA A 365 4.65 -2.04 -13.09
C ALA A 365 4.43 -2.62 -11.68
N PRO A 366 5.48 -3.16 -11.03
CA PRO A 366 5.37 -3.71 -9.68
C PRO A 366 4.99 -2.67 -8.61
N CYS A 367 5.54 -1.48 -8.68
CA CYS A 367 5.19 -0.34 -7.84
C CYS A 367 5.51 0.98 -8.55
N MET A 368 5.04 2.09 -7.99
CA MET A 368 5.24 3.44 -8.54
C MET A 368 6.74 3.81 -8.70
N GLY A 369 7.61 3.27 -7.87
CA GLY A 369 9.05 3.55 -7.95
C GLY A 369 9.70 3.13 -9.28
N PHE A 370 9.07 2.25 -10.05
CA PHE A 370 9.55 1.88 -11.39
C PHE A 370 9.12 2.85 -12.50
N SER A 371 8.21 3.79 -12.21
CA SER A 371 7.58 4.63 -13.23
C SER A 371 8.50 5.62 -13.94
N ASP A 372 9.63 6.01 -13.31
CA ASP A 372 10.61 6.94 -13.88
C ASP A 372 12.03 6.36 -13.84
N THR A 373 12.15 5.08 -14.20
CA THR A 373 13.42 4.36 -14.28
C THR A 373 13.71 3.93 -15.72
N ALA A 374 14.95 3.51 -16.00
CA ALA A 374 15.35 2.94 -17.28
C ALA A 374 14.54 1.66 -17.68
N LEU A 375 13.80 1.08 -16.72
CA LEU A 375 12.97 -0.11 -16.95
C LEU A 375 11.55 0.22 -17.42
N LYS A 376 11.12 1.47 -17.35
CA LYS A 376 9.74 1.90 -17.63
C LYS A 376 9.21 1.32 -18.93
N GLU A 377 9.96 1.42 -20.01
CA GLU A 377 9.53 1.01 -21.35
C GLU A 377 9.47 -0.53 -21.53
N LYS A 378 10.07 -1.30 -20.63
CA LYS A 378 9.97 -2.77 -20.63
C LYS A 378 8.64 -3.27 -20.05
N PHE A 379 7.97 -2.46 -19.25
CA PHE A 379 6.70 -2.84 -18.65
C PHE A 379 5.56 -2.80 -19.68
N PRO A 380 4.71 -3.84 -19.71
CA PRO A 380 3.63 -3.94 -20.67
C PRO A 380 2.49 -2.97 -20.38
N SER A 381 1.67 -2.66 -21.40
CA SER A 381 0.47 -1.84 -21.26
C SER A 381 -0.78 -2.71 -21.09
N VAL A 382 -1.65 -2.35 -20.15
CA VAL A 382 -2.99 -2.95 -19.99
C VAL A 382 -3.96 -2.54 -21.10
N LEU A 383 -3.58 -1.57 -21.93
CA LEU A 383 -4.32 -1.16 -23.12
C LEU A 383 -4.04 -2.08 -24.32
N GLU A 384 -2.93 -2.83 -24.29
CA GLU A 384 -2.49 -3.71 -25.39
C GLU A 384 -2.84 -5.18 -25.13
N ARG A 385 -2.83 -5.59 -23.85
CA ARG A 385 -3.13 -6.96 -23.45
C ARG A 385 -3.93 -6.98 -22.14
N PRO A 386 -4.84 -7.97 -21.95
CA PRO A 386 -5.61 -8.11 -20.73
C PRO A 386 -4.73 -8.15 -19.47
N LEU A 387 -5.13 -7.39 -18.43
CA LEU A 387 -4.41 -7.34 -17.15
C LEU A 387 -4.18 -8.74 -16.57
N GLY A 388 -5.18 -9.62 -16.67
CA GLY A 388 -5.08 -10.99 -16.17
C GLY A 388 -3.90 -11.75 -16.77
N GLU A 389 -3.72 -11.66 -18.10
CA GLU A 389 -2.60 -12.29 -18.82
C GLU A 389 -1.26 -11.68 -18.41
N LEU A 390 -1.19 -10.34 -18.35
CA LEU A 390 0.04 -9.63 -17.99
C LEU A 390 0.56 -10.04 -16.60
N THR A 391 -0.34 -10.36 -15.68
CA THR A 391 0.04 -10.82 -14.34
C THR A 391 0.64 -12.23 -14.31
N LEU A 392 0.53 -12.98 -15.39
CA LEU A 392 0.96 -14.39 -15.48
C LEU A 392 2.14 -14.61 -16.43
N ASP A 393 2.25 -13.75 -17.46
CA ASP A 393 3.24 -13.89 -18.53
C ASP A 393 3.61 -12.52 -19.10
N SER A 394 4.60 -11.86 -18.53
CA SER A 394 5.13 -10.57 -18.98
C SER A 394 6.37 -10.17 -18.18
N TYR A 395 7.08 -9.12 -18.63
CA TYR A 395 8.20 -8.57 -17.86
C TYR A 395 7.77 -8.13 -16.44
N TYR A 396 6.53 -7.62 -16.25
CA TYR A 396 5.98 -7.39 -14.92
C TYR A 396 5.98 -8.67 -14.08
N HIS A 397 5.50 -9.77 -14.66
CA HIS A 397 5.46 -11.06 -13.97
C HIS A 397 6.86 -11.50 -13.53
N ASP A 398 7.86 -11.41 -14.42
CA ASP A 398 9.24 -11.80 -14.16
C ASP A 398 9.83 -11.03 -12.98
N VAL A 399 9.67 -9.71 -12.97
CA VAL A 399 10.13 -8.85 -11.88
C VAL A 399 9.46 -9.21 -10.55
N VAL A 400 8.14 -9.44 -10.56
CA VAL A 400 7.38 -9.79 -9.35
C VAL A 400 7.74 -11.18 -8.80
N GLN A 401 8.21 -12.11 -9.65
CA GLN A 401 8.65 -13.45 -9.23
C GLN A 401 10.10 -13.49 -8.73
N THR A 402 10.85 -12.39 -8.86
CA THR A 402 12.24 -12.30 -8.41
C THR A 402 12.37 -12.64 -6.92
N LYS A 403 13.33 -13.50 -6.60
CA LYS A 403 13.61 -13.96 -5.24
C LYS A 403 14.87 -13.34 -4.68
N VAL A 404 15.03 -13.42 -3.38
CA VAL A 404 16.28 -13.04 -2.72
C VAL A 404 17.47 -13.83 -3.30
N SER A 405 17.29 -15.12 -3.63
CA SER A 405 18.33 -15.93 -4.28
C SER A 405 18.84 -15.35 -5.61
N ASP A 406 17.98 -14.67 -6.37
CA ASP A 406 18.36 -14.08 -7.65
C ASP A 406 19.24 -12.83 -7.44
N LEU A 407 18.93 -12.04 -6.42
CA LEU A 407 19.80 -10.94 -5.96
C LEU A 407 21.18 -11.48 -5.57
N LEU A 408 21.22 -12.55 -4.76
CA LEU A 408 22.46 -13.12 -4.23
C LEU A 408 23.35 -13.73 -5.33
N ALA A 409 22.76 -14.30 -6.37
CA ALA A 409 23.50 -14.83 -7.51
C ALA A 409 24.32 -13.74 -8.23
N LYS A 410 23.84 -12.49 -8.22
CA LYS A 410 24.57 -11.34 -8.78
C LYS A 410 25.45 -10.61 -7.78
N ASN A 411 25.20 -10.76 -6.48
CA ASN A 411 25.87 -9.96 -5.43
C ASN A 411 26.53 -10.88 -4.37
N PRO A 412 27.73 -11.43 -4.66
CA PRO A 412 28.45 -12.31 -3.73
C PRO A 412 28.74 -11.65 -2.37
N VAL A 413 28.93 -10.34 -2.35
CA VAL A 413 29.14 -9.57 -1.10
C VAL A 413 27.91 -9.69 -0.19
N CYS A 414 26.70 -9.58 -0.75
CA CYS A 414 25.46 -9.77 0.01
C CYS A 414 25.32 -11.23 0.50
N ALA A 415 25.72 -12.19 -0.31
CA ALA A 415 25.65 -13.61 0.07
C ALA A 415 26.51 -13.95 1.30
N ALA A 416 27.61 -13.20 1.52
CA ALA A 416 28.51 -13.33 2.67
C ALA A 416 28.20 -12.35 3.82
N CYS A 417 27.22 -11.48 3.67
CA CYS A 417 26.90 -10.42 4.63
C CYS A 417 26.16 -10.97 5.85
N GLU A 418 26.64 -10.66 7.06
CA GLU A 418 26.02 -11.06 8.33
C GLU A 418 24.62 -10.45 8.56
N TYR A 419 24.35 -9.28 7.96
CA TYR A 419 23.06 -8.58 8.09
C TYR A 419 21.99 -9.09 7.12
N LEU A 420 22.37 -9.91 6.13
CA LEU A 420 21.46 -10.36 5.08
C LEU A 420 20.15 -10.99 5.60
N PRO A 421 20.15 -11.81 6.67
CA PRO A 421 18.90 -12.37 7.22
C PRO A 421 17.90 -11.32 7.70
N LYS A 422 18.37 -10.13 8.05
CA LYS A 422 17.54 -9.01 8.51
C LYS A 422 17.19 -8.04 7.40
N CYS A 423 18.11 -7.76 6.47
CA CYS A 423 17.87 -6.78 5.40
C CYS A 423 17.21 -7.38 4.16
N CYS A 424 17.42 -8.67 3.88
CA CYS A 424 16.92 -9.37 2.68
C CYS A 424 17.17 -8.63 1.35
N GLY A 425 18.13 -7.71 1.30
CA GLY A 425 18.45 -6.90 0.13
C GLY A 425 17.79 -5.52 0.07
N GLY A 426 16.84 -5.25 0.97
CA GLY A 426 16.14 -3.95 1.03
C GLY A 426 15.11 -3.73 -0.08
N CYS A 427 14.94 -2.51 -0.54
CA CYS A 427 14.01 -2.12 -1.60
C CYS A 427 14.63 -2.30 -2.98
N MET A 428 13.97 -3.05 -3.87
CA MET A 428 14.48 -3.27 -5.22
C MET A 428 14.51 -2.00 -6.09
N VAL A 429 13.73 -0.98 -5.76
CA VAL A 429 13.73 0.31 -6.48
C VAL A 429 14.92 1.17 -6.08
N GLU A 430 15.31 1.18 -4.80
CA GLU A 430 16.46 1.94 -4.29
C GLU A 430 17.79 1.44 -4.85
N GLY A 431 17.83 0.18 -5.31
CA GLY A 431 18.99 -0.40 -5.95
C GLY A 431 19.07 -0.20 -7.47
N ILE A 432 18.01 0.29 -8.14
CA ILE A 432 18.00 0.37 -9.61
C ILE A 432 19.13 1.25 -10.12
N THR A 433 19.97 0.68 -10.99
CA THR A 433 21.02 1.45 -11.67
C THR A 433 20.47 2.26 -12.86
N ASP A 434 21.26 3.20 -13.37
CA ASP A 434 20.89 3.96 -14.57
C ASP A 434 20.75 3.06 -15.82
N GLU A 435 21.41 1.89 -15.83
CA GLU A 435 21.30 0.86 -16.88
C GLU A 435 20.05 -0.04 -16.70
N GLY A 436 19.31 0.12 -15.59
CA GLY A 436 18.10 -0.63 -15.31
C GLY A 436 18.35 -2.00 -14.68
N ASP A 437 19.43 -2.21 -13.97
CA ASP A 437 19.58 -3.39 -13.12
C ASP A 437 18.92 -3.16 -11.75
N TYR A 438 17.90 -3.94 -11.43
CA TYR A 438 17.19 -3.90 -10.14
C TYR A 438 17.65 -5.02 -9.18
N LEU A 439 18.55 -5.91 -9.62
CA LEU A 439 19.19 -6.91 -8.77
C LEU A 439 20.46 -6.35 -8.12
N VAL A 440 20.30 -5.18 -7.50
CA VAL A 440 21.33 -4.46 -6.76
C VAL A 440 20.80 -4.16 -5.37
N PRO A 441 21.59 -4.35 -4.30
CA PRO A 441 21.12 -4.12 -2.94
C PRO A 441 20.82 -2.65 -2.69
N ASP A 442 19.79 -2.40 -1.88
CA ASP A 442 19.43 -1.09 -1.39
C ASP A 442 20.54 -0.50 -0.50
N LYS A 443 21.16 0.59 -0.98
CA LYS A 443 22.27 1.24 -0.29
C LYS A 443 21.88 1.85 1.04
N ARG A 444 20.65 2.37 1.18
CA ARG A 444 20.15 2.97 2.42
C ARG A 444 19.92 1.90 3.48
N CYS A 445 19.31 0.77 3.10
CA CYS A 445 19.15 -0.37 3.97
C CYS A 445 20.51 -0.96 4.40
N CYS A 446 21.48 -1.08 3.48
CA CYS A 446 22.84 -1.49 3.81
C CYS A 446 23.49 -0.51 4.81
N TYR A 447 23.39 0.80 4.57
CA TYR A 447 23.94 1.82 5.46
C TYR A 447 23.34 1.72 6.88
N PHE A 448 22.01 1.59 6.96
CA PHE A 448 21.31 1.40 8.23
C PHE A 448 21.90 0.24 9.03
N HIS A 449 22.02 -0.95 8.44
CA HIS A 449 22.51 -2.13 9.15
C HIS A 449 23.99 -2.07 9.56
N GLN A 450 24.83 -1.43 8.73
CA GLN A 450 26.27 -1.35 8.95
C GLN A 450 26.68 -0.26 9.93
N HIS A 451 25.96 0.88 9.97
CA HIS A 451 26.38 2.06 10.72
C HIS A 451 25.46 2.46 11.86
N ILE A 452 24.18 2.11 11.80
CA ILE A 452 23.18 2.49 12.81
C ILE A 452 22.69 1.25 13.57
N GLY A 453 21.98 0.37 12.86
CA GLY A 453 21.45 -0.88 13.37
C GLY A 453 20.19 -0.74 14.22
N GLU A 454 19.48 -1.85 14.36
CA GLU A 454 18.26 -1.97 15.15
C GLU A 454 18.45 -1.53 16.60
N ASN A 455 19.58 -1.90 17.20
CA ASN A 455 19.85 -1.62 18.61
C ASN A 455 19.95 -0.13 18.93
N ALA A 456 20.44 0.70 17.98
CA ALA A 456 20.50 2.15 18.18
C ALA A 456 19.08 2.76 18.21
N VAL A 457 18.18 2.31 17.32
CA VAL A 457 16.79 2.76 17.30
C VAL A 457 16.08 2.34 18.57
N ARG A 458 16.25 1.06 18.99
CA ARG A 458 15.66 0.53 20.22
C ARG A 458 16.17 1.25 21.47
N ALA A 459 17.47 1.51 21.56
CA ALA A 459 18.02 2.22 22.70
C ALA A 459 17.39 3.59 22.92
N VAL A 460 17.10 4.32 21.83
CA VAL A 460 16.45 5.65 21.90
C VAL A 460 14.98 5.51 22.30
N ALA A 461 14.24 4.63 21.62
CA ALA A 461 12.80 4.44 21.84
C ALA A 461 12.52 3.87 23.24
N ASP A 462 13.23 2.80 23.65
CA ASP A 462 13.06 2.16 24.94
C ASP A 462 13.43 3.09 26.11
N ALA A 463 14.48 3.93 25.97
CA ALA A 463 14.82 4.93 26.96
C ALA A 463 13.70 5.98 27.13
N ALA A 464 13.08 6.40 26.05
CA ALA A 464 11.96 7.33 26.09
C ALA A 464 10.70 6.69 26.70
N ILE A 465 10.38 5.45 26.32
CA ILE A 465 9.26 4.70 26.91
C ILE A 465 9.45 4.53 28.41
N ARG A 466 10.62 4.09 28.87
CA ARG A 466 10.94 3.98 30.30
C ARG A 466 10.75 5.30 31.03
N LYS A 467 11.23 6.39 30.44
CA LYS A 467 11.16 7.74 31.04
C LYS A 467 9.73 8.23 31.22
N TYR A 468 8.86 8.03 30.24
CA TYR A 468 7.53 8.64 30.21
C TYR A 468 6.41 7.67 30.63
N TYR A 469 6.59 6.35 30.47
CA TYR A 469 5.54 5.33 30.69
C TYR A 469 5.93 4.22 31.67
N GLY A 470 7.21 4.12 32.08
CA GLY A 470 7.71 3.10 33.01
C GLY A 470 8.07 1.79 32.31
N GLU A 471 8.72 0.86 33.08
CA GLU A 471 9.26 -0.40 32.55
C GLU A 471 8.19 -1.42 32.08
N CYS A 472 6.98 -1.33 32.61
CA CYS A 472 5.91 -2.27 32.25
C CYS A 472 5.33 -2.10 30.84
N HIS A 473 5.81 -1.13 30.09
CA HIS A 473 5.38 -0.82 28.71
C HIS A 473 6.42 -1.18 27.64
N LEU A 474 7.48 -1.93 28.01
CA LEU A 474 8.52 -2.43 27.10
C LEU A 474 8.27 -3.86 26.67
#